data_685b7e136766094f98297c38a8fec881
#
_entry.id   685b7e136766094f98297c38a8fec881
#
_cell.length_a   1.000
_cell.length_b   1.000
_cell.length_c   1.000
_cell.angle_alpha   90.00
_cell.angle_beta   90.00
_cell.angle_gamma   90.00
#
_symmetry.space_group_name_H-M   'P 1'
#
loop_
_entity.id
_entity.type
_entity.pdbx_description
1 polymer ?
#
loop_
_entity_poly.entity_id
_entity_poly.type
_entity_poly.pdbx_seq_one_letter_code
_entity_poly.pdbx_strand_id
1 'polypeptide(L)'
;SITNISNTDSLDFISKLKPVHYKQIKNDGSVSPKIQMGVVAQDVQEAIKGTTFEGFHVVNQIPQDDDSILLGVAYTEIVAPLIGAVQELKARIEKLEGNG
;
A
#
# COMPACT_ATOMS: atom_id res chain seq x y z
N SER A 1 -12.91 -4.61 19.07
CA SER A 1 -13.94 -5.17 18.17
C SER A 1 -13.41 -5.36 16.78
N ILE A 2 -14.02 -6.27 16.04
CA ILE A 2 -13.59 -6.60 14.67
C ILE A 2 -14.64 -6.06 13.70
N THR A 3 -14.19 -5.28 12.72
CA THR A 3 -15.05 -4.71 11.70
C THR A 3 -14.48 -5.07 10.33
N ASN A 4 -15.34 -5.51 9.42
CA ASN A 4 -14.92 -5.87 8.08
C ASN A 4 -14.52 -4.63 7.27
N ILE A 5 -13.48 -4.78 6.45
CA ILE A 5 -13.09 -3.78 5.47
C ILE A 5 -13.83 -4.06 4.18
N SER A 6 -14.33 -3.01 3.52
CA SER A 6 -15.03 -3.17 2.24
C SER A 6 -14.08 -3.70 1.16
N ASN A 7 -14.49 -4.76 0.49
CA ASN A 7 -13.70 -5.33 -0.61
C ASN A 7 -13.63 -4.36 -1.81
N THR A 8 -14.71 -3.63 -2.07
CA THR A 8 -14.74 -2.63 -3.15
C THR A 8 -13.73 -1.51 -2.87
N ASP A 9 -13.73 -0.99 -1.64
CA ASP A 9 -12.79 0.06 -1.24
C ASP A 9 -11.35 -0.47 -1.29
N SER A 10 -11.15 -1.73 -0.89
CA SER A 10 -9.84 -2.36 -0.92
C SER A 10 -9.29 -2.45 -2.35
N LEU A 11 -10.12 -2.87 -3.30
CA LEU A 11 -9.71 -2.93 -4.70
C LEU A 11 -9.37 -1.55 -5.23
N ASP A 12 -10.19 -0.55 -4.91
CA ASP A 12 -9.93 0.82 -5.36
C ASP A 12 -8.60 1.34 -4.83
N PHE A 13 -8.33 1.12 -3.55
CA PHE A 13 -7.07 1.52 -2.93
C PHE A 13 -5.87 0.80 -3.58
N ILE A 14 -5.92 -0.53 -3.66
CA ILE A 14 -4.81 -1.33 -4.18
C ILE A 14 -4.53 -0.99 -5.66
N SER A 15 -5.57 -0.72 -6.45
CA SER A 15 -5.40 -0.41 -7.87
C SER A 15 -4.67 0.91 -8.11
N LYS A 16 -4.59 1.77 -7.11
CA LYS A 16 -3.87 3.04 -7.20
C LYS A 16 -2.40 2.93 -6.83
N LEU A 17 -1.99 1.79 -6.28
CA LEU A 17 -0.61 1.61 -5.88
C LEU A 17 0.23 1.16 -7.06
N LYS A 18 1.49 1.63 -7.08
CA LYS A 18 2.43 1.28 -8.14
C LYS A 18 3.56 0.44 -7.52
N PRO A 19 3.65 -0.84 -7.86
CA PRO A 19 4.79 -1.64 -7.38
C PRO A 19 6.05 -1.23 -8.11
N VAL A 20 7.13 -1.09 -7.36
CA VAL A 20 8.43 -0.66 -7.88
C VAL A 20 9.52 -1.56 -7.30
N HIS A 21 10.67 -1.58 -7.96
CA HIS A 21 11.89 -2.09 -7.35
C HIS A 21 12.89 -0.95 -7.27
N TYR A 22 13.77 -1.01 -6.27
CA TYR A 22 14.71 0.07 -6.02
C TYR A 22 15.92 -0.45 -5.27
N LYS A 23 16.98 0.36 -5.27
CA LYS A 23 18.15 0.13 -4.42
C LYS A 23 18.22 1.26 -3.41
N GLN A 24 18.46 0.90 -2.16
CA GLN A 24 18.56 1.91 -1.10
C GLN A 24 19.84 2.71 -1.23
N ILE A 25 19.75 4.01 -0.95
CA ILE A 25 20.90 4.89 -0.81
C ILE A 25 21.31 4.87 0.65
N LYS A 26 22.56 4.50 0.93
CA LYS A 26 23.09 4.45 2.27
C LYS A 26 23.43 5.86 2.78
N ASN A 27 23.65 5.98 4.08
CA ASN A 27 23.95 7.27 4.71
C ASN A 27 25.22 7.92 4.15
N ASP A 28 26.15 7.13 3.63
CA ASP A 28 27.38 7.64 3.03
C ASP A 28 27.24 8.02 1.57
N GLY A 29 26.01 7.97 1.03
CA GLY A 29 25.72 8.28 -0.37
C GLY A 29 25.91 7.13 -1.34
N SER A 30 26.44 6.02 -0.89
CA SER A 30 26.59 4.85 -1.76
C SER A 30 25.26 4.15 -1.96
N VAL A 31 25.15 3.39 -3.06
CA VAL A 31 23.93 2.65 -3.41
C VAL A 31 24.10 1.20 -2.98
N SER A 32 23.14 0.66 -2.26
CA SER A 32 23.13 -0.74 -1.88
C SER A 32 23.04 -1.61 -3.15
N PRO A 33 23.83 -2.68 -3.26
CA PRO A 33 23.70 -3.59 -4.40
C PRO A 33 22.42 -4.42 -4.36
N LYS A 34 21.73 -4.46 -3.24
CA LYS A 34 20.53 -5.26 -3.04
C LYS A 34 19.32 -4.55 -3.63
N ILE A 35 18.61 -5.24 -4.53
CA ILE A 35 17.37 -4.73 -5.11
C ILE A 35 16.21 -5.12 -4.19
N GLN A 36 15.39 -4.14 -3.86
CA GLN A 36 14.21 -4.35 -3.04
C GLN A 36 12.96 -4.03 -3.83
N MET A 37 11.85 -4.65 -3.46
CA MET A 37 10.55 -4.39 -4.06
C MET A 37 9.64 -3.73 -3.04
N GLY A 38 8.77 -2.86 -3.51
CA GLY A 38 7.83 -2.19 -2.62
C GLY A 38 6.97 -1.19 -3.36
N VAL A 39 6.37 -0.30 -2.60
CA VAL A 39 5.57 0.81 -3.13
C VAL A 39 6.13 2.11 -2.56
N VAL A 40 5.92 3.20 -3.30
CA VAL A 40 6.41 4.51 -2.86
C VAL A 40 5.47 5.05 -1.79
N ALA A 41 6.02 5.43 -0.63
CA ALA A 41 5.22 5.87 0.52
C ALA A 41 4.33 7.06 0.20
N GLN A 42 4.84 8.02 -0.58
CA GLN A 42 4.05 9.19 -0.99
C GLN A 42 2.85 8.77 -1.84
N ASP A 43 3.02 7.78 -2.71
CA ASP A 43 1.91 7.27 -3.52
C ASP A 43 0.86 6.61 -2.66
N VAL A 44 1.27 5.86 -1.63
CA VAL A 44 0.33 5.24 -0.68
C VAL A 44 -0.43 6.34 0.06
N GLN A 45 0.28 7.37 0.52
CA GLN A 45 -0.33 8.48 1.25
C GLN A 45 -1.38 9.19 0.42
N GLU A 46 -1.10 9.42 -0.87
CA GLU A 46 -2.07 10.03 -1.78
C GLU A 46 -3.26 9.10 -2.03
N ALA A 47 -3.00 7.81 -2.16
CA ALA A 47 -4.05 6.84 -2.46
C ALA A 47 -5.09 6.70 -1.35
N ILE A 48 -4.69 6.94 -0.09
CA ILE A 48 -5.62 6.81 1.05
C ILE A 48 -6.38 8.09 1.36
N LYS A 49 -5.95 9.23 0.81
CA LYS A 49 -6.63 10.52 1.08
C LYS A 49 -8.10 10.47 0.66
N GLY A 50 -8.98 10.88 1.57
CA GLY A 50 -10.41 10.91 1.32
C GLY A 50 -11.07 9.54 1.28
N THR A 51 -10.34 8.47 1.60
CA THR A 51 -10.87 7.11 1.63
C THR A 51 -11.09 6.66 3.07
N THR A 52 -11.72 5.50 3.22
CA THR A 52 -11.90 4.90 4.55
C THR A 52 -10.58 4.48 5.19
N PHE A 53 -9.50 4.42 4.42
CA PHE A 53 -8.18 4.02 4.94
C PHE A 53 -7.35 5.19 5.46
N GLU A 54 -7.84 6.43 5.34
CA GLU A 54 -7.07 7.61 5.72
C GLU A 54 -6.69 7.62 7.21
N GLY A 55 -7.56 7.10 8.06
CA GLY A 55 -7.30 7.02 9.49
C GLY A 55 -6.46 5.82 9.92
N PHE A 56 -6.07 4.96 8.99
CA PHE A 56 -5.31 3.76 9.30
C PHE A 56 -3.81 4.04 9.20
N HIS A 57 -3.02 3.28 9.96
CA HIS A 57 -1.57 3.49 10.05
C HIS A 57 -0.83 2.77 8.93
N VAL A 58 -1.17 3.09 7.67
CA VAL A 58 -0.53 2.48 6.50
C VAL A 58 0.81 3.14 6.21
N VAL A 59 0.90 4.45 6.43
CA VAL A 59 2.14 5.21 6.24
C VAL A 59 2.61 5.72 7.59
N ASN A 60 3.88 5.48 7.88
CA ASN A 60 4.52 5.90 9.12
C ASN A 60 5.40 7.12 8.87
N GLN A 61 5.40 8.05 9.81
CA GLN A 61 6.32 9.17 9.82
C GLN A 61 7.45 8.85 10.81
N ILE A 62 8.67 8.82 10.31
CA ILE A 62 9.84 8.47 11.12
C ILE A 62 10.71 9.71 11.22
N PRO A 63 10.77 10.38 12.41
CA PRO A 63 11.62 11.56 12.59
C PRO A 63 13.09 11.22 12.40
N GLN A 64 13.82 12.13 11.79
CA GLN A 64 15.25 12.00 11.58
C GLN A 64 16.00 13.02 12.44
N ASP A 65 17.31 12.79 12.61
CA ASP A 65 18.15 13.67 13.44
C ASP A 65 18.26 15.09 12.87
N ASP A 66 18.04 15.26 11.59
CA ASP A 66 18.12 16.55 10.91
C ASP A 66 16.78 17.28 10.82
N ASP A 67 15.80 16.89 11.65
CA ASP A 67 14.44 17.45 11.68
C ASP A 67 13.60 17.12 10.44
N SER A 68 14.13 16.32 9.51
CA SER A 68 13.33 15.83 8.40
C SER A 68 12.48 14.65 8.85
N ILE A 69 11.50 14.27 8.01
CA ILE A 69 10.63 13.13 8.27
C ILE A 69 10.79 12.15 7.13
N LEU A 70 11.12 10.89 7.47
CA LEU A 70 11.15 9.79 6.53
C LEU A 70 9.79 9.12 6.55
N LEU A 71 9.22 8.88 5.37
CA LEU A 71 7.97 8.15 5.26
C LEU A 71 8.27 6.67 5.05
N GLY A 72 7.63 5.84 5.87
CA GLY A 72 7.70 4.40 5.74
C GLY A 72 6.34 3.82 5.45
N VAL A 73 6.30 2.64 4.84
CA VAL A 73 5.06 1.94 4.55
C VAL A 73 4.94 0.75 5.48
N ALA A 74 3.80 0.66 6.16
CA ALA A 74 3.49 -0.49 7.00
C ALA A 74 2.88 -1.58 6.12
N TYR A 75 3.73 -2.42 5.53
CA TYR A 75 3.28 -3.42 4.56
C TYR A 75 2.29 -4.41 5.13
N THR A 76 2.40 -4.73 6.43
CA THR A 76 1.43 -5.61 7.07
C THR A 76 0.02 -5.01 7.05
N GLU A 77 -0.09 -3.68 7.07
CA GLU A 77 -1.39 -3.01 6.98
C GLU A 77 -1.96 -3.04 5.56
N ILE A 78 -1.12 -3.30 4.55
CA ILE A 78 -1.57 -3.42 3.17
C ILE A 78 -2.11 -4.83 2.87
N VAL A 79 -1.69 -5.82 3.64
CA VAL A 79 -2.10 -7.22 3.39
C VAL A 79 -3.61 -7.39 3.45
N ALA A 80 -4.27 -6.80 4.44
CA ALA A 80 -5.73 -6.94 4.57
C ALA A 80 -6.47 -6.33 3.38
N PRO A 81 -6.20 -5.08 2.96
CA PRO A 81 -6.83 -4.57 1.72
C PRO A 81 -6.45 -5.35 0.48
N LEU A 82 -5.23 -5.91 0.43
CA LEU A 82 -4.84 -6.74 -0.72
C LEU A 82 -5.72 -8.00 -0.79
N ILE A 83 -5.99 -8.63 0.33
CA ILE A 83 -6.89 -9.78 0.41
C ILE A 83 -8.28 -9.37 -0.07
N GLY A 84 -8.78 -8.24 0.41
CA GLY A 84 -10.09 -7.73 -0.01
C GLY A 84 -10.16 -7.44 -1.50
N ALA A 85 -9.08 -6.87 -2.05
CA ALA A 85 -9.00 -6.58 -3.48
C ALA A 85 -9.07 -7.85 -4.31
N VAL A 86 -8.36 -8.90 -3.91
CA VAL A 86 -8.38 -10.19 -4.60
C VAL A 86 -9.78 -10.79 -4.56
N GLN A 87 -10.43 -10.73 -3.40
CA GLN A 87 -11.78 -11.25 -3.25
C GLN A 87 -12.79 -10.50 -4.13
N GLU A 88 -12.63 -9.18 -4.24
CA GLU A 88 -13.49 -8.37 -5.10
C GLU A 88 -13.27 -8.71 -6.57
N LEU A 89 -12.01 -8.86 -6.99
CA LEU A 89 -11.70 -9.26 -8.37
C LEU A 89 -12.27 -10.63 -8.69
N LYS A 90 -12.14 -11.57 -7.75
CA LYS A 90 -12.72 -12.91 -7.92
C LYS A 90 -14.22 -12.84 -8.14
N ALA A 91 -14.92 -12.04 -7.32
CA ALA A 91 -16.35 -11.87 -7.42
C ALA A 91 -16.76 -11.28 -8.78
N ARG A 92 -16.01 -10.28 -9.26
CA ARG A 92 -16.29 -9.66 -10.56
C ARG A 92 -16.04 -10.62 -11.72
N ILE A 93 -14.97 -11.42 -11.63
CA ILE A 93 -14.67 -12.42 -12.63
C ILE A 93 -15.78 -13.49 -12.68
N GLU A 94 -16.17 -13.99 -11.52
CA GLU A 94 -17.24 -14.97 -11.43
C GLU A 94 -18.57 -14.45 -12.01
N LYS A 95 -18.86 -13.17 -11.76
CA LYS A 95 -20.04 -12.52 -12.30
C LYS A 95 -19.99 -12.45 -13.82
N LEU A 96 -18.82 -12.14 -14.37
CA LEU A 96 -18.64 -12.10 -15.84
C LEU A 96 -18.71 -13.48 -16.47
N GLU A 97 -18.15 -14.50 -15.80
CA GLU A 97 -18.14 -15.87 -16.32
C GLU A 97 -19.45 -16.59 -16.06
N GLY A 98 -19.99 -16.40 -14.85
CA GLY A 98 -21.13 -17.16 -14.37
C GLY A 98 -22.46 -16.74 -14.95
N ASN A 99 -22.49 -15.58 -15.61
CA ASN A 99 -23.68 -15.12 -16.31
C ASN A 99 -23.77 -15.72 -17.68
N GLY A 100 -22.88 -16.65 -17.82
CA GLY A 100 -23.14 -17.41 -18.97
C GLY A 100 -24.53 -17.82 -18.82
#